data_145917369b31d8a989cf6017371bfc3d
#
_entry.id   145917369b31d8a989cf6017371bfc3d
#
_cell.length_a   1.000
_cell.length_b   1.000
_cell.length_c   1.000
_cell.angle_alpha   90.00
_cell.angle_beta   90.00
_cell.angle_gamma   90.00
#
_symmetry.space_group_name_H-M   'P 1'
#
loop_
_entity.id
_entity.type
_entity.pdbx_description
1 polymer ?
#
loop_
_entity_poly.entity_id
_entity_poly.type
_entity_poly.pdbx_seq_one_letter_code
_entity_poly.pdbx_strand_id
1 'polypeptide(L)'
;MIGYRRKVVRENLVNSFPEKNSTEIIEIEKQYYRFLSTMIFEMIKMTSVTVEELTKRIKFNNLERIKAYIDRGESILACSSHYCNWEWGMLALGIHVPVKGHVIYKPLNNPVFEKWFYKMRSKFGNKLVPMRQTLRAIAATRKETTMFCFAGDQTPVKDEARYWINFLHQPTAVLTGVEKIALQTNRPVFYLNMKWIKRGYYEVDCELLCADPSQAKDHEIINTNFNFLENIIKEAPAYWLWSHRRWKHKPGTEE
;
A
#
# COMPACT_ATOMS: atom_id res chain seq x y z
N MET A 1 17.21 12.06 -14.81
CA MET A 1 15.76 12.30 -14.57
C MET A 1 15.56 13.77 -14.24
N ILE A 2 14.79 14.46 -15.06
CA ILE A 2 14.53 15.89 -14.94
C ILE A 2 13.62 16.09 -13.71
N GLY A 3 14.21 16.47 -12.58
CA GLY A 3 13.60 17.06 -11.37
C GLY A 3 12.11 16.86 -11.00
N TYR A 4 11.46 15.75 -11.46
CA TYR A 4 10.03 15.51 -11.21
C TYR A 4 9.70 15.64 -9.73
N ARG A 5 8.93 16.67 -9.37
CA ARG A 5 8.50 16.97 -8.00
C ARG A 5 9.64 17.04 -6.96
N ARG A 6 10.86 17.42 -7.36
CA ARG A 6 12.04 17.43 -6.49
C ARG A 6 11.84 18.28 -5.23
N LYS A 7 11.17 19.44 -5.36
CA LYS A 7 10.84 20.29 -4.21
C LYS A 7 9.97 19.53 -3.19
N VAL A 8 8.93 18.84 -3.66
CA VAL A 8 8.04 18.04 -2.80
C VAL A 8 8.80 16.91 -2.11
N VAL A 9 9.64 16.18 -2.84
CA VAL A 9 10.46 15.08 -2.28
C VAL A 9 11.40 15.61 -1.20
N ARG A 10 12.13 16.71 -1.49
CA ARG A 10 13.06 17.31 -0.53
C ARG A 10 12.33 17.80 0.73
N GLU A 11 11.21 18.50 0.58
CA GLU A 11 10.40 19.01 1.68
C GLU A 11 9.86 17.87 2.55
N ASN A 12 9.31 16.84 1.92
CA ASN A 12 8.83 15.65 2.63
C ASN A 12 9.96 14.98 3.43
N LEU A 13 11.15 14.79 2.84
CA LEU A 13 12.28 14.16 3.50
C LEU A 13 12.81 14.98 4.69
N VAL A 14 13.00 16.28 4.51
CA VAL A 14 13.48 17.17 5.57
C VAL A 14 12.53 17.16 6.77
N ASN A 15 11.23 17.24 6.53
CA ASN A 15 10.23 17.27 7.60
C ASN A 15 10.05 15.90 8.28
N SER A 16 10.34 14.80 7.56
CA SER A 16 10.20 13.44 8.08
C SER A 16 11.43 12.93 8.82
N PHE A 17 12.59 13.54 8.61
CA PHE A 17 13.86 13.16 9.23
C PHE A 17 14.59 14.39 9.77
N PRO A 18 14.02 15.09 10.78
CA PRO A 18 14.62 16.31 11.33
C PRO A 18 15.99 16.10 11.96
N GLU A 19 16.30 14.85 12.34
CA GLU A 19 17.60 14.46 12.89
C GLU A 19 18.72 14.33 11.83
N LYS A 20 18.35 14.26 10.53
CA LYS A 20 19.32 14.05 9.44
C LYS A 20 19.85 15.37 8.89
N ASN A 21 21.13 15.41 8.64
CA ASN A 21 21.77 16.55 8.00
C ASN A 21 21.46 16.62 6.48
N SER A 22 21.79 17.77 5.86
CA SER A 22 21.51 18.02 4.44
C SER A 22 22.14 16.99 3.49
N THR A 23 23.32 16.47 3.83
CA THR A 23 24.04 15.49 3.01
C THR A 23 23.30 14.15 3.01
N GLU A 24 22.85 13.69 4.17
CA GLU A 24 22.06 12.46 4.33
C GLU A 24 20.73 12.56 3.58
N ILE A 25 20.02 13.68 3.71
CA ILE A 25 18.77 13.94 2.98
C ILE A 25 18.99 13.91 1.46
N ILE A 26 20.07 14.50 0.98
CA ILE A 26 20.42 14.49 -0.47
C ILE A 26 20.71 13.06 -0.94
N GLU A 27 21.38 12.26 -0.12
CA GLU A 27 21.68 10.87 -0.50
C GLU A 27 20.41 10.01 -0.55
N ILE A 28 19.49 10.14 0.41
CA ILE A 28 18.17 9.47 0.38
C ILE A 28 17.40 9.91 -0.87
N GLU A 29 17.39 11.23 -1.19
CA GLU A 29 16.71 11.74 -2.39
C GLU A 29 17.30 11.13 -3.67
N LYS A 30 18.62 11.00 -3.79
CA LYS A 30 19.28 10.38 -4.95
C LYS A 30 18.89 8.90 -5.07
N GLN A 31 18.91 8.17 -3.97
CA GLN A 31 18.51 6.75 -3.94
C GLN A 31 17.03 6.59 -4.32
N TYR A 32 16.14 7.44 -3.80
CA TYR A 32 14.73 7.49 -4.17
C TYR A 32 14.54 7.66 -5.68
N TYR A 33 15.24 8.61 -6.33
CA TYR A 33 15.07 8.82 -7.77
C TYR A 33 15.68 7.70 -8.62
N ARG A 34 16.76 7.05 -8.16
CA ARG A 34 17.28 5.82 -8.80
C ARG A 34 16.25 4.71 -8.73
N PHE A 35 15.63 4.53 -7.57
CA PHE A 35 14.58 3.54 -7.37
C PHE A 35 13.33 3.87 -8.19
N LEU A 36 12.84 5.11 -8.14
CA LEU A 36 11.67 5.56 -8.91
C LEU A 36 11.85 5.31 -10.42
N SER A 37 13.05 5.53 -10.95
CA SER A 37 13.35 5.17 -12.34
C SER A 37 13.17 3.68 -12.60
N THR A 38 13.74 2.85 -11.75
CA THR A 38 13.63 1.39 -11.86
C THR A 38 12.16 0.97 -11.83
N MET A 39 11.38 1.50 -10.88
CA MET A 39 9.96 1.21 -10.73
C MET A 39 9.14 1.60 -11.98
N ILE A 40 9.43 2.74 -12.61
CA ILE A 40 8.75 3.15 -13.84
C ILE A 40 9.00 2.13 -14.97
N PHE A 41 10.24 1.67 -15.16
CA PHE A 41 10.55 0.64 -16.16
C PHE A 41 9.86 -0.70 -15.83
N GLU A 42 9.82 -1.06 -14.57
CA GLU A 42 9.14 -2.28 -14.12
C GLU A 42 7.61 -2.19 -14.30
N MET A 43 7.01 -1.00 -14.10
CA MET A 43 5.59 -0.77 -14.43
C MET A 43 5.30 -0.98 -15.93
N ILE A 44 6.16 -0.49 -16.81
CA ILE A 44 6.02 -0.74 -18.26
C ILE A 44 6.13 -2.25 -18.54
N LYS A 45 7.05 -2.94 -17.86
CA LYS A 45 7.25 -4.39 -18.00
C LYS A 45 6.04 -5.22 -17.53
N MET A 46 5.13 -4.68 -16.70
CA MET A 46 3.88 -5.38 -16.33
C MET A 46 3.07 -5.86 -17.54
N THR A 47 3.19 -5.19 -18.68
CA THR A 47 2.50 -5.58 -19.92
C THR A 47 2.94 -6.96 -20.42
N SER A 48 4.22 -7.28 -20.28
CA SER A 48 4.87 -8.48 -20.85
C SER A 48 5.31 -9.50 -19.81
N VAL A 49 5.38 -9.15 -18.51
CA VAL A 49 5.84 -10.07 -17.46
C VAL A 49 4.97 -11.33 -17.42
N THR A 50 5.63 -12.50 -17.31
CA THR A 50 4.95 -13.81 -17.18
C THR A 50 4.82 -14.23 -15.72
N VAL A 51 4.00 -15.27 -15.47
CA VAL A 51 3.85 -15.87 -14.13
C VAL A 51 5.20 -16.37 -13.63
N GLU A 52 5.94 -17.12 -14.47
CA GLU A 52 7.24 -17.69 -14.13
C GLU A 52 8.27 -16.61 -13.79
N GLU A 53 8.29 -15.52 -14.58
CA GLU A 53 9.19 -14.41 -14.34
C GLU A 53 8.84 -13.70 -13.02
N LEU A 54 7.57 -13.42 -12.77
CA LEU A 54 7.13 -12.72 -11.57
C LEU A 54 7.36 -13.56 -10.30
N THR A 55 7.10 -14.87 -10.35
CA THR A 55 7.38 -15.82 -9.26
C THR A 55 8.86 -15.91 -8.90
N LYS A 56 9.76 -15.79 -9.89
CA LYS A 56 11.21 -15.74 -9.64
C LYS A 56 11.64 -14.42 -8.98
N ARG A 57 10.93 -13.32 -9.26
CA ARG A 57 11.31 -11.98 -8.84
C ARG A 57 10.70 -11.55 -7.52
N ILE A 58 9.56 -12.12 -7.17
CA ILE A 58 8.84 -11.80 -5.94
C ILE A 58 8.63 -13.08 -5.13
N LYS A 59 9.17 -13.08 -3.93
CA LYS A 59 8.98 -14.16 -2.96
C LYS A 59 8.09 -13.67 -1.83
N PHE A 60 7.17 -14.52 -1.41
CA PHE A 60 6.35 -14.28 -0.21
C PHE A 60 6.92 -15.06 0.96
N ASN A 61 7.16 -14.37 2.06
CA ASN A 61 7.53 -14.94 3.34
C ASN A 61 6.28 -14.99 4.22
N ASN A 62 6.14 -16.04 5.02
CA ASN A 62 5.02 -16.23 5.95
C ASN A 62 3.63 -16.23 5.29
N LEU A 63 3.53 -16.56 3.99
CA LEU A 63 2.26 -16.61 3.26
C LEU A 63 1.32 -17.70 3.81
N GLU A 64 1.86 -18.74 4.45
CA GLU A 64 1.12 -19.78 5.15
C GLU A 64 0.23 -19.22 6.25
N ARG A 65 0.59 -18.10 6.87
CA ARG A 65 -0.27 -17.40 7.85
C ARG A 65 -1.58 -16.94 7.21
N ILE A 66 -1.52 -16.34 6.02
CA ILE A 66 -2.71 -15.92 5.25
C ILE A 66 -3.50 -17.15 4.79
N LYS A 67 -2.82 -18.17 4.26
CA LYS A 67 -3.44 -19.40 3.78
C LYS A 67 -4.20 -20.11 4.90
N ALA A 68 -3.68 -20.14 6.12
CA ALA A 68 -4.35 -20.75 7.26
C ALA A 68 -5.73 -20.15 7.57
N TYR A 69 -5.92 -18.85 7.37
CA TYR A 69 -7.26 -18.22 7.48
C TYR A 69 -8.16 -18.61 6.30
N ILE A 70 -7.63 -18.52 5.10
CA ILE A 70 -8.36 -18.85 3.87
C ILE A 70 -8.84 -20.31 3.86
N ASP A 71 -7.99 -21.25 4.28
CA ASP A 71 -8.29 -22.68 4.33
C ASP A 71 -9.41 -23.01 5.34
N ARG A 72 -9.59 -22.18 6.37
CA ARG A 72 -10.75 -22.24 7.29
C ARG A 72 -12.00 -21.54 6.76
N GLY A 73 -11.96 -21.00 5.53
CA GLY A 73 -13.06 -20.25 4.94
C GLY A 73 -13.17 -18.80 5.46
N GLU A 74 -12.16 -18.29 6.16
CA GLU A 74 -12.14 -16.95 6.70
C GLU A 74 -11.62 -15.94 5.69
N SER A 75 -12.39 -14.88 5.45
CA SER A 75 -11.96 -13.75 4.63
C SER A 75 -11.03 -12.83 5.43
N ILE A 76 -10.08 -12.21 4.75
CA ILE A 76 -9.10 -11.31 5.38
C ILE A 76 -9.07 -9.91 4.72
N LEU A 77 -8.49 -8.95 5.44
CA LEU A 77 -8.09 -7.65 4.91
C LEU A 77 -6.57 -7.59 4.86
N ALA A 78 -6.02 -7.08 3.77
CA ALA A 78 -4.59 -6.89 3.60
C ALA A 78 -4.28 -5.41 3.39
N CYS A 79 -3.52 -4.82 4.30
CA CYS A 79 -2.96 -3.49 4.16
C CYS A 79 -1.63 -3.55 3.41
N SER A 80 -1.34 -2.54 2.66
CA SER A 80 -0.06 -2.29 2.01
C SER A 80 0.14 -0.78 1.88
N SER A 81 1.24 -0.36 1.31
CA SER A 81 1.56 1.04 1.06
C SER A 81 2.21 1.22 -0.31
N HIS A 82 2.34 2.49 -0.75
CA HIS A 82 3.09 2.84 -1.95
C HIS A 82 4.60 2.79 -1.66
N TYR A 83 5.06 1.61 -1.24
CA TYR A 83 6.43 1.30 -0.86
C TYR A 83 7.01 0.21 -1.75
N CYS A 84 8.26 0.30 -2.13
CA CYS A 84 8.90 -0.58 -3.11
C CYS A 84 8.10 -0.64 -4.44
N ASN A 85 8.04 -1.80 -5.09
CA ASN A 85 7.22 -2.01 -6.29
C ASN A 85 5.88 -2.67 -5.92
N TRP A 86 5.01 -1.92 -5.26
CA TRP A 86 3.66 -2.38 -4.86
C TRP A 86 2.82 -2.89 -6.04
N GLU A 87 3.05 -2.42 -7.27
CA GLU A 87 2.34 -2.89 -8.46
C GLU A 87 2.68 -4.35 -8.77
N TRP A 88 3.98 -4.70 -8.72
CA TRP A 88 4.41 -6.08 -8.90
C TRP A 88 4.01 -6.97 -7.71
N GLY A 89 4.09 -6.45 -6.49
CA GLY A 89 3.62 -7.15 -5.28
C GLY A 89 2.16 -7.55 -5.40
N MET A 90 1.31 -6.62 -5.86
CA MET A 90 -0.10 -6.87 -6.09
C MET A 90 -0.33 -7.91 -7.20
N LEU A 91 0.40 -7.85 -8.32
CA LEU A 91 0.29 -8.86 -9.37
C LEU A 91 0.68 -10.25 -8.88
N ALA A 92 1.78 -10.34 -8.13
CA ALA A 92 2.26 -11.60 -7.57
C ALA A 92 1.27 -12.19 -6.56
N LEU A 93 0.55 -11.34 -5.82
CA LEU A 93 -0.49 -11.78 -4.91
C LEU A 93 -1.57 -12.60 -5.61
N GLY A 94 -2.03 -12.16 -6.79
CA GLY A 94 -3.01 -12.87 -7.59
C GLY A 94 -2.56 -14.26 -8.08
N ILE A 95 -1.23 -14.52 -8.09
CA ILE A 95 -0.64 -15.81 -8.45
C ILE A 95 -0.57 -16.74 -7.23
N HIS A 96 -0.20 -16.20 -6.06
CA HIS A 96 0.21 -16.99 -4.90
C HIS A 96 -0.90 -17.26 -3.87
N VAL A 97 -1.96 -16.43 -3.88
CA VAL A 97 -3.08 -16.58 -2.95
C VAL A 97 -4.23 -17.35 -3.61
N PRO A 98 -4.77 -18.40 -2.96
CA PRO A 98 -5.76 -19.30 -3.58
C PRO A 98 -7.17 -18.72 -3.71
N VAL A 99 -7.38 -17.47 -3.27
CA VAL A 99 -8.65 -16.75 -3.40
C VAL A 99 -8.49 -15.48 -4.22
N LYS A 100 -9.60 -14.99 -4.80
CA LYS A 100 -9.58 -13.74 -5.58
C LYS A 100 -9.20 -12.56 -4.70
N GLY A 101 -8.07 -11.93 -5.00
CA GLY A 101 -7.68 -10.66 -4.42
C GLY A 101 -8.57 -9.53 -4.96
N HIS A 102 -9.26 -8.81 -4.08
CA HIS A 102 -10.03 -7.62 -4.42
C HIS A 102 -9.18 -6.40 -4.07
N VAL A 103 -8.59 -5.76 -5.08
CA VAL A 103 -7.68 -4.62 -4.89
C VAL A 103 -8.47 -3.33 -4.96
N ILE A 104 -8.50 -2.61 -3.86
CA ILE A 104 -9.17 -1.30 -3.76
C ILE A 104 -8.28 -0.25 -4.41
N TYR A 105 -8.84 0.49 -5.35
CA TYR A 105 -8.11 1.52 -6.08
C TYR A 105 -8.96 2.74 -6.40
N LYS A 106 -8.30 3.87 -6.67
CA LYS A 106 -8.93 5.06 -7.20
C LYS A 106 -8.80 5.06 -8.73
N PRO A 107 -9.91 5.02 -9.49
CA PRO A 107 -9.88 5.11 -10.95
C PRO A 107 -9.15 6.37 -11.43
N LEU A 108 -8.42 6.24 -12.54
CA LEU A 108 -7.71 7.36 -13.16
C LEU A 108 -8.67 8.22 -14.00
N ASN A 109 -8.44 9.53 -14.01
CA ASN A 109 -9.28 10.45 -14.80
C ASN A 109 -9.12 10.25 -16.32
N ASN A 110 -7.93 9.83 -16.78
CA ASN A 110 -7.71 9.56 -18.21
C ASN A 110 -8.17 8.15 -18.56
N PRO A 111 -9.18 7.98 -19.43
CA PRO A 111 -9.78 6.68 -19.73
C PRO A 111 -8.83 5.72 -20.46
N VAL A 112 -7.86 6.22 -21.22
CA VAL A 112 -6.87 5.38 -21.92
C VAL A 112 -5.92 4.76 -20.91
N PHE A 113 -5.37 5.57 -20.00
CA PHE A 113 -4.51 5.07 -18.91
C PHE A 113 -5.29 4.19 -17.94
N GLU A 114 -6.54 4.53 -17.62
CA GLU A 114 -7.39 3.70 -16.77
C GLU A 114 -7.56 2.30 -17.34
N LYS A 115 -7.94 2.18 -18.61
CA LYS A 115 -8.11 0.89 -19.31
C LYS A 115 -6.80 0.09 -19.33
N TRP A 116 -5.67 0.76 -19.57
CA TRP A 116 -4.37 0.13 -19.62
C TRP A 116 -3.94 -0.41 -18.25
N PHE A 117 -4.03 0.41 -17.20
CA PHE A 117 -3.73 0.00 -15.82
C PHE A 117 -4.68 -1.09 -15.33
N TYR A 118 -5.97 -0.98 -15.62
CA TYR A 118 -6.94 -2.02 -15.27
C TYR A 118 -6.54 -3.37 -15.85
N LYS A 119 -6.23 -3.42 -17.15
CA LYS A 119 -5.80 -4.65 -17.84
C LYS A 119 -4.52 -5.23 -17.22
N MET A 120 -3.55 -4.40 -16.89
CA MET A 120 -2.31 -4.87 -16.29
C MET A 120 -2.52 -5.42 -14.88
N ARG A 121 -3.20 -4.67 -14.02
CA ARG A 121 -3.41 -5.03 -12.63
C ARG A 121 -4.29 -6.26 -12.44
N SER A 122 -5.20 -6.54 -13.37
CA SER A 122 -6.08 -7.72 -13.35
C SER A 122 -5.50 -8.95 -14.06
N LYS A 123 -4.29 -8.84 -14.63
CA LYS A 123 -3.68 -9.85 -15.52
C LYS A 123 -3.59 -11.26 -14.89
N PHE A 124 -3.37 -11.35 -13.59
CA PHE A 124 -3.20 -12.63 -12.89
C PHE A 124 -4.30 -12.90 -11.86
N GLY A 125 -5.54 -12.50 -12.17
CA GLY A 125 -6.72 -12.91 -11.42
C GLY A 125 -7.23 -11.93 -10.36
N ASN A 126 -6.52 -10.82 -10.10
CA ASN A 126 -7.02 -9.80 -9.19
C ASN A 126 -8.27 -9.12 -9.75
N LYS A 127 -9.25 -8.87 -8.87
CA LYS A 127 -10.40 -7.99 -9.14
C LYS A 127 -10.08 -6.57 -8.66
N LEU A 128 -10.19 -5.60 -9.55
CA LEU A 128 -10.05 -4.19 -9.17
C LEU A 128 -11.41 -3.64 -8.74
N VAL A 129 -11.45 -3.06 -7.55
CA VAL A 129 -12.67 -2.50 -6.96
C VAL A 129 -12.48 -1.00 -6.77
N PRO A 130 -13.25 -0.14 -7.46
CA PRO A 130 -13.20 1.29 -7.20
C PRO A 130 -13.50 1.60 -5.74
N MET A 131 -12.72 2.49 -5.11
CA MET A 131 -12.79 2.80 -3.67
C MET A 131 -14.23 3.12 -3.20
N ARG A 132 -15.02 3.84 -4.00
CA ARG A 132 -16.42 4.16 -3.71
C ARG A 132 -17.35 2.93 -3.70
N GLN A 133 -16.91 1.80 -4.24
CA GLN A 133 -17.69 0.56 -4.33
C GLN A 133 -17.23 -0.50 -3.31
N THR A 134 -16.29 -0.18 -2.44
CA THR A 134 -15.69 -1.14 -1.49
C THR A 134 -16.73 -1.85 -0.64
N LEU A 135 -17.60 -1.12 0.05
CA LEU A 135 -18.62 -1.73 0.93
C LEU A 135 -19.63 -2.59 0.14
N ARG A 136 -20.00 -2.16 -1.07
CA ARG A 136 -20.85 -2.94 -1.96
C ARG A 136 -20.20 -4.25 -2.39
N ALA A 137 -18.90 -4.21 -2.71
CA ALA A 137 -18.14 -5.40 -3.11
C ALA A 137 -18.00 -6.39 -1.95
N ILE A 138 -17.73 -5.90 -0.73
CA ILE A 138 -17.68 -6.73 0.49
C ILE A 138 -19.03 -7.41 0.75
N ALA A 139 -20.13 -6.65 0.67
CA ALA A 139 -21.47 -7.19 0.85
C ALA A 139 -21.84 -8.25 -0.22
N ALA A 140 -21.46 -8.01 -1.47
CA ALA A 140 -21.72 -8.93 -2.58
C ALA A 140 -20.94 -10.25 -2.45
N THR A 141 -19.79 -10.24 -1.77
CA THR A 141 -18.92 -11.43 -1.60
C THR A 141 -19.01 -12.05 -0.21
N ARG A 142 -20.02 -11.71 0.60
CA ARG A 142 -20.16 -12.20 2.00
C ARG A 142 -20.21 -13.72 2.16
N LYS A 143 -20.57 -14.45 1.09
CA LYS A 143 -20.64 -15.92 1.06
C LYS A 143 -19.39 -16.57 0.47
N GLU A 144 -18.41 -15.77 0.08
CA GLU A 144 -17.16 -16.23 -0.54
C GLU A 144 -16.00 -15.94 0.42
N THR A 145 -15.01 -16.81 0.47
CA THR A 145 -13.74 -16.50 1.11
C THR A 145 -12.96 -15.55 0.20
N THR A 146 -12.62 -14.37 0.71
CA THR A 146 -12.03 -13.28 -0.07
C THR A 146 -10.90 -12.59 0.67
N MET A 147 -10.01 -11.96 -0.09
CA MET A 147 -9.01 -11.04 0.43
C MET A 147 -9.22 -9.66 -0.21
N PHE A 148 -9.41 -8.63 0.63
CA PHE A 148 -9.48 -7.23 0.18
C PHE A 148 -8.18 -6.50 0.51
N CYS A 149 -7.55 -5.90 -0.51
CA CYS A 149 -6.25 -5.24 -0.39
C CYS A 149 -6.40 -3.72 -0.46
N PHE A 150 -5.76 -3.02 0.48
CA PHE A 150 -5.82 -1.58 0.65
C PHE A 150 -4.42 -0.97 0.68
N ALA A 151 -4.20 0.09 -0.09
CA ALA A 151 -3.02 0.96 0.02
C ALA A 151 -3.48 2.33 0.53
N GLY A 152 -3.54 2.47 1.86
CA GLY A 152 -4.17 3.63 2.53
C GLY A 152 -3.22 4.75 2.94
N ASP A 153 -1.97 4.73 2.49
CA ASP A 153 -0.91 5.67 2.90
C ASP A 153 -0.91 7.01 2.17
N GLN A 154 -1.77 7.21 1.18
CA GLN A 154 -1.92 8.49 0.49
C GLN A 154 -2.87 9.45 1.22
N THR A 155 -2.80 10.73 0.84
CA THR A 155 -3.64 11.77 1.44
C THR A 155 -5.12 11.54 1.11
N PRO A 156 -6.01 11.51 2.11
CA PRO A 156 -7.46 11.48 1.89
C PRO A 156 -7.95 12.74 1.15
N VAL A 157 -9.14 12.69 0.59
CA VAL A 157 -9.83 13.92 0.18
C VAL A 157 -10.22 14.72 1.44
N LYS A 158 -10.42 16.05 1.31
CA LYS A 158 -10.61 16.95 2.45
C LYS A 158 -11.74 16.48 3.38
N ASP A 159 -12.87 16.09 2.83
CA ASP A 159 -14.05 15.65 3.59
C ASP A 159 -13.86 14.33 4.35
N GLU A 160 -12.88 13.53 3.96
CA GLU A 160 -12.51 12.26 4.59
C GLU A 160 -11.33 12.39 5.58
N ALA A 161 -10.72 13.57 5.67
CA ALA A 161 -9.58 13.87 6.55
C ALA A 161 -10.00 14.13 8.00
N ARG A 162 -10.69 13.15 8.63
CA ARG A 162 -11.34 13.31 9.95
C ARG A 162 -10.51 12.78 11.11
N TYR A 163 -9.59 11.86 10.86
CA TYR A 163 -8.70 11.31 11.87
C TYR A 163 -7.26 11.68 11.57
N TRP A 164 -6.55 12.15 12.60
CA TRP A 164 -5.19 12.65 12.50
C TRP A 164 -4.27 11.90 13.45
N ILE A 165 -3.10 11.55 12.97
CA ILE A 165 -2.03 10.94 13.73
C ILE A 165 -0.73 11.74 13.57
N ASN A 166 0.24 11.53 14.44
CA ASN A 166 1.61 11.97 14.19
C ASN A 166 2.33 10.86 13.41
N PHE A 167 2.71 11.13 12.17
CA PHE A 167 3.38 10.18 11.28
C PHE A 167 4.59 10.85 10.64
N LEU A 168 5.77 10.26 10.85
CA LEU A 168 7.05 10.83 10.40
C LEU A 168 7.20 12.30 10.85
N HIS A 169 7.00 12.54 12.14
CA HIS A 169 7.09 13.87 12.80
C HIS A 169 6.09 14.92 12.30
N GLN A 170 5.06 14.54 11.56
CA GLN A 170 4.12 15.48 10.96
C GLN A 170 2.67 15.09 11.25
N PRO A 171 1.78 16.07 11.61
CA PRO A 171 0.34 15.82 11.70
C PRO A 171 -0.19 15.30 10.36
N THR A 172 -0.83 14.16 10.38
CA THR A 172 -1.15 13.41 9.16
C THR A 172 -2.58 12.92 9.21
N ALA A 173 -3.42 13.40 8.28
CA ALA A 173 -4.76 12.85 8.09
C ALA A 173 -4.69 11.45 7.48
N VAL A 174 -5.48 10.51 8.02
CA VAL A 174 -5.50 9.12 7.57
C VAL A 174 -6.92 8.62 7.31
N LEU A 175 -7.04 7.66 6.39
CA LEU A 175 -8.29 6.98 6.09
C LEU A 175 -8.53 5.87 7.11
N THR A 176 -9.67 5.88 7.79
CA THR A 176 -10.07 4.86 8.77
C THR A 176 -10.91 3.72 8.16
N GLY A 177 -11.06 3.70 6.84
CA GLY A 177 -11.97 2.77 6.14
C GLY A 177 -11.65 1.30 6.39
N VAL A 178 -10.38 0.91 6.39
CA VAL A 178 -9.97 -0.50 6.62
C VAL A 178 -10.33 -0.95 8.04
N GLU A 179 -10.11 -0.10 9.05
CA GLU A 179 -10.48 -0.40 10.43
C GLU A 179 -12.00 -0.56 10.59
N LYS A 180 -12.77 0.38 10.05
CA LYS A 180 -14.25 0.28 10.08
C LYS A 180 -14.75 -1.01 9.46
N ILE A 181 -14.16 -1.43 8.33
CA ILE A 181 -14.50 -2.69 7.68
C ILE A 181 -14.07 -3.88 8.55
N ALA A 182 -12.88 -3.85 9.15
CA ALA A 182 -12.40 -4.90 10.04
C ALA A 182 -13.33 -5.10 11.22
N LEU A 183 -13.70 -4.02 11.92
CA LEU A 183 -14.63 -4.04 13.05
C LEU A 183 -16.03 -4.54 12.66
N GLN A 184 -16.56 -4.11 11.51
CA GLN A 184 -17.90 -4.52 11.04
C GLN A 184 -17.98 -5.97 10.57
N THR A 185 -16.89 -6.53 10.07
CA THR A 185 -16.87 -7.85 9.43
C THR A 185 -16.08 -8.90 10.21
N ASN A 186 -15.44 -8.49 11.29
CA ASN A 186 -14.51 -9.26 12.12
C ASN A 186 -13.43 -9.99 11.29
N ARG A 187 -12.95 -9.35 10.21
CA ARG A 187 -11.92 -9.92 9.35
C ARG A 187 -10.53 -9.58 9.87
N PRO A 188 -9.66 -10.55 10.10
CA PRO A 188 -8.27 -10.29 10.49
C PRO A 188 -7.56 -9.40 9.47
N VAL A 189 -6.66 -8.58 9.98
CA VAL A 189 -5.93 -7.58 9.19
C VAL A 189 -4.45 -7.96 9.12
N PHE A 190 -3.96 -8.09 7.90
CA PHE A 190 -2.55 -8.33 7.60
C PHE A 190 -1.91 -7.08 7.00
N TYR A 191 -0.59 -6.98 7.09
CA TYR A 191 0.23 -6.06 6.33
C TYR A 191 1.12 -6.82 5.36
N LEU A 192 1.14 -6.40 4.11
CA LEU A 192 2.01 -6.94 3.07
C LEU A 192 3.22 -6.00 2.93
N ASN A 193 4.29 -6.33 3.64
CA ASN A 193 5.52 -5.54 3.69
C ASN A 193 6.45 -5.95 2.55
N MET A 194 6.53 -5.13 1.51
CA MET A 194 7.41 -5.38 0.39
C MET A 194 8.81 -4.82 0.64
N LYS A 195 9.83 -5.65 0.48
CA LYS A 195 11.24 -5.33 0.67
C LYS A 195 12.02 -5.36 -0.63
N TRP A 196 12.88 -4.38 -0.83
CA TRP A 196 13.84 -4.37 -1.92
C TRP A 196 15.01 -5.31 -1.61
N ILE A 197 15.30 -6.28 -2.48
CA ILE A 197 16.46 -7.16 -2.36
C ILE A 197 17.56 -6.71 -3.32
N LYS A 198 17.21 -6.55 -4.58
CA LYS A 198 18.04 -6.00 -5.65
C LYS A 198 17.15 -5.56 -6.81
N ARG A 199 17.70 -4.89 -7.79
CA ARG A 199 16.95 -4.43 -8.97
C ARG A 199 16.13 -5.55 -9.58
N GLY A 200 14.82 -5.38 -9.59
CA GLY A 200 13.85 -6.34 -10.14
C GLY A 200 13.59 -7.58 -9.26
N TYR A 201 14.03 -7.59 -8.00
CA TYR A 201 13.79 -8.68 -7.06
C TYR A 201 13.36 -8.14 -5.72
N TYR A 202 12.29 -8.73 -5.19
CA TYR A 202 11.62 -8.29 -3.98
C TYR A 202 11.20 -9.47 -3.11
N GLU A 203 11.00 -9.20 -1.83
CA GLU A 203 10.32 -10.09 -0.91
C GLU A 203 9.09 -9.38 -0.33
N VAL A 204 8.07 -10.14 0.01
CA VAL A 204 6.86 -9.65 0.67
C VAL A 204 6.67 -10.45 1.94
N ASP A 205 6.81 -9.79 3.09
CA ASP A 205 6.50 -10.40 4.38
C ASP A 205 5.01 -10.21 4.67
N CYS A 206 4.33 -11.30 5.05
CA CYS A 206 2.92 -11.28 5.43
C CYS A 206 2.82 -11.19 6.95
N GLU A 207 2.58 -9.99 7.49
CA GLU A 207 2.53 -9.73 8.92
C GLU A 207 1.09 -9.56 9.42
N LEU A 208 0.75 -10.25 10.50
CA LEU A 208 -0.57 -10.15 11.12
C LEU A 208 -0.61 -8.91 12.02
N LEU A 209 -1.42 -7.91 11.66
CA LEU A 209 -1.61 -6.69 12.46
C LEU A 209 -2.69 -6.86 13.53
N CYS A 210 -3.79 -7.53 13.18
CA CYS A 210 -4.90 -7.74 14.09
C CYS A 210 -5.58 -9.08 13.76
N ALA A 211 -5.57 -10.01 14.71
CA ALA A 211 -6.19 -11.33 14.56
C ALA A 211 -7.69 -11.31 14.81
N ASP A 212 -8.12 -10.54 15.81
CA ASP A 212 -9.52 -10.41 16.22
C ASP A 212 -9.91 -8.93 16.35
N PRO A 213 -10.43 -8.33 15.27
CA PRO A 213 -10.88 -6.94 15.30
C PRO A 213 -11.96 -6.63 16.32
N SER A 214 -12.77 -7.63 16.75
CA SER A 214 -13.82 -7.41 17.76
C SER A 214 -13.28 -6.99 19.12
N GLN A 215 -12.01 -7.27 19.40
CA GLN A 215 -11.31 -6.90 20.64
C GLN A 215 -10.48 -5.63 20.50
N ALA A 216 -10.37 -5.08 19.28
CA ALA A 216 -9.54 -3.90 19.05
C ALA A 216 -10.18 -2.63 19.64
N LYS A 217 -9.34 -1.79 20.24
CA LYS A 217 -9.73 -0.46 20.71
C LYS A 217 -9.95 0.49 19.54
N ASP A 218 -10.63 1.59 19.83
CA ASP A 218 -10.84 2.64 18.84
C ASP A 218 -9.49 3.13 18.25
N HIS A 219 -9.42 3.16 16.94
CA HIS A 219 -8.25 3.52 16.15
C HIS A 219 -6.99 2.63 16.34
N GLU A 220 -7.08 1.51 17.04
CA GLU A 220 -5.93 0.64 17.28
C GLU A 220 -5.39 0.03 15.98
N ILE A 221 -6.26 -0.46 15.10
CA ILE A 221 -5.86 -1.12 13.86
C ILE A 221 -5.17 -0.12 12.92
N ILE A 222 -5.73 1.08 12.78
CA ILE A 222 -5.14 2.09 11.90
C ILE A 222 -3.83 2.64 12.45
N ASN A 223 -3.73 2.82 13.76
CA ASN A 223 -2.49 3.26 14.42
C ASN A 223 -1.40 2.19 14.29
N THR A 224 -1.73 0.91 14.51
CA THR A 224 -0.79 -0.21 14.31
C THR A 224 -0.29 -0.26 12.87
N ASN A 225 -1.20 -0.10 11.90
CA ASN A 225 -0.86 -0.07 10.47
C ASN A 225 0.11 1.08 10.12
N PHE A 226 -0.13 2.29 10.63
CA PHE A 226 0.74 3.44 10.36
C PHE A 226 2.05 3.38 11.14
N ASN A 227 2.07 2.88 12.36
CA ASN A 227 3.30 2.64 13.12
C ASN A 227 4.19 1.62 12.41
N PHE A 228 3.59 0.54 11.87
CA PHE A 228 4.31 -0.43 11.06
C PHE A 228 4.92 0.21 9.81
N LEU A 229 4.14 0.98 9.07
CA LEU A 229 4.61 1.71 7.88
C LEU A 229 5.73 2.69 8.23
N GLU A 230 5.60 3.44 9.33
CA GLU A 230 6.62 4.39 9.77
C GLU A 230 7.97 3.69 10.03
N ASN A 231 7.93 2.54 10.69
CA ASN A 231 9.14 1.78 11.00
C ASN A 231 9.85 1.30 9.71
N ILE A 232 9.13 0.75 8.75
CA ILE A 232 9.75 0.31 7.48
C ILE A 232 10.29 1.49 6.65
N ILE A 233 9.65 2.66 6.71
CA ILE A 233 10.16 3.87 6.06
C ILE A 233 11.43 4.36 6.75
N LYS A 234 11.49 4.34 8.08
CA LYS A 234 12.69 4.73 8.83
C LYS A 234 13.87 3.78 8.56
N GLU A 235 13.60 2.48 8.43
CA GLU A 235 14.61 1.47 8.11
C GLU A 235 15.20 1.66 6.71
N ALA A 236 14.37 1.87 5.69
CA ALA A 236 14.83 2.02 4.30
C ALA A 236 14.05 3.13 3.57
N PRO A 237 14.36 4.41 3.84
CA PRO A 237 13.54 5.55 3.43
C PRO A 237 13.49 5.77 1.91
N ALA A 238 14.46 5.28 1.15
CA ALA A 238 14.54 5.51 -0.28
C ALA A 238 13.38 4.91 -1.09
N TYR A 239 12.58 4.00 -0.52
CA TYR A 239 11.63 3.19 -1.27
C TYR A 239 10.16 3.61 -1.11
N TRP A 240 9.83 4.60 -0.28
CA TRP A 240 8.48 5.13 -0.18
C TRP A 240 8.20 6.21 -1.24
N LEU A 241 6.93 6.42 -1.59
CA LEU A 241 6.54 7.32 -2.69
C LEU A 241 6.61 8.81 -2.27
N TRP A 242 7.81 9.32 -2.03
CA TRP A 242 8.07 10.69 -1.58
C TRP A 242 7.57 11.78 -2.53
N SER A 243 7.32 11.48 -3.80
CA SER A 243 6.76 12.45 -4.75
C SER A 243 5.26 12.72 -4.54
N HIS A 244 4.57 11.94 -3.69
CA HIS A 244 3.19 12.23 -3.30
C HIS A 244 3.17 13.41 -2.33
N ARG A 245 2.20 14.35 -2.50
CA ARG A 245 1.98 15.47 -1.56
C ARG A 245 1.20 14.96 -0.34
N ARG A 246 1.87 14.17 0.51
CA ARG A 246 1.23 13.49 1.66
C ARG A 246 0.63 14.47 2.66
N TRP A 247 1.32 15.57 2.92
CA TRP A 247 0.98 16.57 3.96
C TRP A 247 0.40 17.85 3.35
N LYS A 248 -0.46 17.73 2.33
CA LYS A 248 -1.14 18.89 1.74
C LYS A 248 -2.24 19.47 2.61
N HIS A 249 -2.85 18.65 3.49
CA HIS A 249 -3.80 19.10 4.49
C HIS A 249 -3.10 19.33 5.81
N LYS A 250 -3.53 20.35 6.55
CA LYS A 250 -3.06 20.67 7.89
C LYS A 250 -4.25 20.71 8.84
N PRO A 251 -4.09 20.32 10.13
CA PRO A 251 -5.17 20.44 11.11
C PRO A 251 -5.61 21.91 11.25
N GLY A 252 -6.94 22.14 11.36
CA GLY A 252 -7.49 23.47 11.64
C GLY A 252 -7.43 24.49 10.48
N THR A 253 -7.00 24.13 9.28
CA THR A 253 -7.11 25.00 8.10
C THR A 253 -8.47 24.80 7.44
N GLU A 254 -9.45 25.64 7.83
CA GLU A 254 -10.62 25.91 7.00
C GLU A 254 -10.18 26.90 5.91
N GLU A 255 -10.14 26.46 4.66
CA GLU A 255 -10.16 27.33 3.48
C GLU A 255 -11.54 27.35 2.88
#